data_a2c676da9f2cf82e31b77e4b70f75666
#
_entry.id   a2c676da9f2cf82e31b77e4b70f75666
#
_cell.length_a   1.000
_cell.length_b   1.000
_cell.length_c   1.000
_cell.angle_alpha   90.00
_cell.angle_beta   90.00
_cell.angle_gamma   90.00
#
_symmetry.space_group_name_H-M   'P 1'
#
loop_
_entity.id
_entity.type
_entity.pdbx_description
1 polymer ?
#
loop_
_entity_poly.entity_id
_entity_poly.type
_entity_poly.pdbx_seq_one_letter_code
_entity_poly.pdbx_strand_id
1 'polypeptide(L)'
;CHQFVGNEEYKLGSLYDGSFDQALSGTFAALNIYTREECRSCWARFYCSGGCSASNLLVNGDIKRPHRVGCELERKRLECAIALKAIAAGMGA
;
A
#
# COMPACT_ATOMS: atom_id res chain seq x y z
N CYS A 1 -1.45 11.23 0.19
CA CYS A 1 -0.50 11.12 1.29
C CYS A 1 0.51 12.26 1.20
N HIS A 2 1.09 12.64 2.32
CA HIS A 2 2.04 13.77 2.39
C HIS A 2 3.28 13.58 1.53
N GLN A 3 3.63 12.35 1.19
CA GLN A 3 4.79 12.05 0.34
C GLN A 3 4.58 12.49 -1.12
N PHE A 4 3.35 12.79 -1.51
CA PHE A 4 3.06 13.35 -2.83
C PHE A 4 3.09 14.88 -2.87
N VAL A 5 3.33 15.55 -1.76
CA VAL A 5 3.40 17.02 -1.72
C VAL A 5 4.43 17.53 -2.73
N GLY A 6 4.02 18.50 -3.55
CA GLY A 6 4.84 19.03 -4.63
C GLY A 6 4.71 18.31 -5.96
N ASN A 7 4.01 17.18 -6.02
CA ASN A 7 3.74 16.48 -7.26
C ASN A 7 2.32 16.83 -7.74
N GLU A 8 2.24 17.73 -8.73
CA GLU A 8 0.97 18.24 -9.23
C GLU A 8 0.08 17.17 -9.87
N GLU A 9 0.65 16.09 -10.38
CA GLU A 9 -0.12 14.98 -10.96
C GLU A 9 -1.01 14.30 -9.92
N TYR A 10 -0.64 14.38 -8.64
CA TYR A 10 -1.34 13.71 -7.55
C TYR A 10 -2.02 14.69 -6.60
N LYS A 11 -2.18 15.94 -7.03
CA LYS A 11 -2.92 16.94 -6.27
C LYS A 11 -4.42 16.72 -6.44
N LEU A 12 -5.11 16.45 -5.33
CA LEU A 12 -6.55 16.20 -5.33
C LEU A 12 -7.39 17.47 -5.41
N GLY A 13 -6.87 18.59 -4.95
CA GLY A 13 -7.63 19.85 -4.96
C GLY A 13 -7.02 20.87 -4.03
N SER A 14 -7.79 21.94 -3.79
CA SER A 14 -7.37 23.03 -2.93
C SER A 14 -8.54 23.51 -2.07
N LEU A 15 -8.24 23.76 -0.80
CA LEU A 15 -9.21 24.35 0.11
C LEU A 15 -9.45 25.84 -0.18
N TYR A 16 -8.52 26.49 -0.88
CA TYR A 16 -8.60 27.91 -1.16
C TYR A 16 -9.63 28.24 -2.25
N ASP A 17 -9.77 27.38 -3.27
CA ASP A 17 -10.68 27.58 -4.37
C ASP A 17 -11.80 26.55 -4.43
N GLY A 18 -11.80 25.57 -3.53
CA GLY A 18 -12.79 24.51 -3.47
C GLY A 18 -12.68 23.49 -4.61
N SER A 19 -11.58 23.50 -5.35
CA SER A 19 -11.37 22.54 -6.44
C SER A 19 -11.16 21.14 -5.91
N PHE A 20 -11.62 20.15 -6.68
CA PHE A 20 -11.45 18.73 -6.34
C PHE A 20 -11.38 17.90 -7.62
N ASP A 21 -10.33 17.12 -7.77
CA ASP A 21 -10.12 16.23 -8.91
C ASP A 21 -10.77 14.88 -8.64
N GLN A 22 -12.00 14.70 -9.11
CA GLN A 22 -12.75 13.46 -8.90
C GLN A 22 -12.16 12.29 -9.65
N ALA A 23 -11.57 12.51 -10.82
CA ALA A 23 -10.92 11.45 -11.59
C ALA A 23 -9.73 10.87 -10.84
N LEU A 24 -8.90 11.74 -10.29
CA LEU A 24 -7.74 11.30 -9.49
C LEU A 24 -8.18 10.62 -8.19
N SER A 25 -9.19 11.15 -7.52
CA SER A 25 -9.77 10.52 -6.33
C SER A 25 -10.28 9.12 -6.65
N GLY A 26 -10.95 8.95 -7.79
CA GLY A 26 -11.42 7.64 -8.26
C GLY A 26 -10.26 6.68 -8.55
N THR A 27 -9.16 7.18 -9.08
CA THR A 27 -7.95 6.40 -9.31
C THR A 27 -7.42 5.84 -7.98
N PHE A 28 -7.30 6.66 -6.95
CA PHE A 28 -6.87 6.18 -5.63
C PHE A 28 -7.89 5.23 -4.99
N ALA A 29 -9.17 5.52 -5.12
CA ALA A 29 -10.23 4.66 -4.58
C ALA A 29 -10.24 3.27 -5.21
N ALA A 30 -9.82 3.15 -6.47
CA ALA A 30 -9.72 1.88 -7.17
C ALA A 30 -8.48 1.06 -6.77
N LEU A 31 -7.54 1.65 -6.02
CA LEU A 31 -6.34 0.94 -5.57
C LEU A 31 -6.65 0.14 -4.30
N ASN A 32 -6.76 -1.17 -4.44
CA ASN A 32 -7.00 -2.07 -3.32
C ASN A 32 -6.40 -3.44 -3.60
N ILE A 33 -6.47 -4.33 -2.61
CA ILE A 33 -5.88 -5.67 -2.71
C ILE A 33 -6.56 -6.55 -3.76
N TYR A 34 -7.76 -6.22 -4.19
CA TYR A 34 -8.50 -6.99 -5.20
C TYR A 34 -8.20 -6.52 -6.62
N THR A 35 -7.81 -5.25 -6.79
CA THR A 35 -7.50 -4.67 -8.10
C THR A 35 -6.02 -4.76 -8.45
N ARG A 36 -5.17 -4.93 -7.45
CA ARG A 36 -3.73 -5.14 -7.67
C ARG A 36 -3.48 -6.61 -7.90
N GLU A 37 -3.02 -6.95 -9.10
CA GLU A 37 -2.84 -8.33 -9.53
C GLU A 37 -1.93 -9.12 -8.59
N GLU A 38 -0.80 -8.53 -8.20
CA GLU A 38 0.17 -9.16 -7.31
C GLU A 38 -0.38 -9.37 -5.89
N CYS A 39 -1.36 -8.56 -5.49
CA CYS A 39 -1.93 -8.62 -4.15
C CYS A 39 -3.06 -9.62 -4.03
N ARG A 40 -3.81 -9.87 -5.11
CA ARG A 40 -4.99 -10.75 -5.08
C ARG A 40 -4.68 -12.16 -4.60
N SER A 41 -3.50 -12.68 -4.91
CA SER A 41 -3.07 -14.02 -4.50
C SER A 41 -2.09 -14.03 -3.36
N CYS A 42 -1.76 -12.87 -2.79
CA CYS A 42 -0.79 -12.77 -1.69
C CYS A 42 -1.45 -13.13 -0.35
N TRP A 43 -0.83 -14.03 0.40
CA TRP A 43 -1.35 -14.44 1.71
C TRP A 43 -1.36 -13.30 2.74
N ALA A 44 -0.49 -12.30 2.55
CA ALA A 44 -0.35 -11.17 3.47
C ALA A 44 -1.30 -10.00 3.14
N ARG A 45 -2.14 -10.12 2.12
CA ARG A 45 -2.91 -9.00 1.55
C ARG A 45 -3.77 -8.24 2.56
N PHE A 46 -4.37 -8.93 3.50
CA PHE A 46 -5.27 -8.30 4.47
C PHE A 46 -4.54 -7.50 5.54
N TYR A 47 -3.26 -7.76 5.75
CA TYR A 47 -2.43 -7.02 6.69
C TYR A 47 -1.62 -5.92 6.01
N CYS A 48 -1.13 -6.21 4.81
CA CYS A 48 -0.28 -5.29 4.05
C CYS A 48 -1.08 -4.18 3.34
N SER A 49 -2.26 -4.50 2.83
CA SER A 49 -3.14 -3.58 2.08
C SER A 49 -2.52 -3.00 0.80
N GLY A 50 -1.48 -3.63 0.28
CA GLY A 50 -0.87 -3.24 -1.01
C GLY A 50 0.28 -2.25 -0.91
N GLY A 51 0.74 -1.93 0.29
CA GLY A 51 1.89 -1.07 0.50
C GLY A 51 1.61 0.42 0.30
N CYS A 52 2.67 1.19 0.19
CA CYS A 52 2.60 2.65 0.06
C CYS A 52 2.58 3.07 -1.41
N SER A 53 1.54 3.78 -1.83
CA SER A 53 1.40 4.25 -3.22
C SER A 53 2.53 5.18 -3.64
N ALA A 54 3.03 6.02 -2.76
CA ALA A 54 4.16 6.91 -3.05
C ALA A 54 5.45 6.13 -3.30
N SER A 55 5.72 5.11 -2.48
CA SER A 55 6.87 4.23 -2.68
C SER A 55 6.72 3.42 -3.97
N ASN A 56 5.53 2.96 -4.28
CA ASN A 56 5.24 2.24 -5.52
C ASN A 56 5.53 3.12 -6.74
N LEU A 57 5.11 4.37 -6.70
CA LEU A 57 5.39 5.34 -7.76
C LEU A 57 6.90 5.57 -7.90
N LEU A 58 7.59 5.78 -6.79
CA LEU A 58 9.02 6.10 -6.78
C LEU A 58 9.85 4.97 -7.39
N VAL A 59 9.53 3.73 -7.07
CA VAL A 59 10.31 2.55 -7.49
C VAL A 59 9.87 2.05 -8.86
N ASN A 60 8.57 1.96 -9.11
CA ASN A 60 8.02 1.33 -10.32
C ASN A 60 7.51 2.34 -11.36
N GLY A 61 7.38 3.62 -10.99
CA GLY A 61 6.74 4.60 -11.86
C GLY A 61 5.23 4.43 -11.97
N ASP A 62 4.61 3.61 -11.12
CA ASP A 62 3.20 3.25 -11.19
C ASP A 62 2.65 3.03 -9.78
N ILE A 63 1.65 3.82 -9.40
CA ILE A 63 1.00 3.70 -8.09
C ILE A 63 0.23 2.39 -7.93
N LYS A 64 -0.10 1.72 -9.03
CA LYS A 64 -0.91 0.50 -9.06
C LYS A 64 -0.12 -0.77 -8.75
N ARG A 65 1.20 -0.72 -8.94
CA ARG A 65 2.06 -1.90 -8.78
C ARG A 65 2.83 -1.82 -7.48
N PRO A 66 2.70 -2.84 -6.60
CA PRO A 66 3.43 -2.83 -5.35
C PRO A 66 4.95 -2.92 -5.58
N HIS A 67 5.68 -2.33 -4.66
CA HIS A 67 7.13 -2.38 -4.60
C HIS A 67 7.56 -3.77 -4.13
N ARG A 68 8.23 -4.54 -5.00
CA ARG A 68 8.57 -5.95 -4.73
C ARG A 68 9.36 -6.15 -3.44
N VAL A 69 10.39 -5.33 -3.22
CA VAL A 69 11.19 -5.43 -1.98
C VAL A 69 10.33 -5.16 -0.76
N GLY A 70 9.42 -4.19 -0.85
CA GLY A 70 8.45 -3.91 0.22
C GLY A 70 7.54 -5.10 0.48
N CYS A 71 7.10 -5.80 -0.56
CA CYS A 71 6.30 -7.02 -0.43
C CYS A 71 7.06 -8.11 0.33
N GLU A 72 8.32 -8.33 -0.01
CA GLU A 72 9.15 -9.34 0.65
C GLU A 72 9.42 -8.98 2.11
N LEU A 73 9.71 -7.73 2.40
CA LEU A 73 9.92 -7.23 3.76
C LEU A 73 8.66 -7.39 4.61
N GLU A 74 7.51 -7.04 4.06
CA GLU A 74 6.25 -7.12 4.78
C GLU A 74 5.86 -8.56 5.08
N ARG A 75 6.01 -9.46 4.11
CA ARG A 75 5.77 -10.88 4.34
C ARG A 75 6.67 -11.44 5.43
N LYS A 76 7.96 -11.10 5.41
CA LYS A 76 8.90 -11.54 6.44
C LYS A 76 8.53 -10.98 7.81
N ARG A 77 8.13 -9.72 7.87
CA ARG A 77 7.69 -9.08 9.11
C ARG A 77 6.47 -9.79 9.70
N LEU A 78 5.50 -10.14 8.84
CA LEU A 78 4.31 -10.88 9.27
C LEU A 78 4.62 -12.29 9.72
N GLU A 79 5.52 -13.01 9.05
CA GLU A 79 6.00 -14.33 9.48
C GLU A 79 6.58 -14.25 10.89
N CYS A 80 7.42 -13.26 11.16
CA CYS A 80 8.02 -13.06 12.46
C CYS A 80 6.96 -12.70 13.52
N ALA A 81 6.00 -11.88 13.18
CA ALA A 81 4.91 -11.51 14.08
C ALA A 81 4.06 -12.72 14.47
N ILE A 82 3.74 -13.58 13.50
CA ILE A 82 3.00 -14.82 13.74
C ILE A 82 3.81 -15.75 14.65
N ALA A 83 5.11 -15.90 14.38
CA ALA A 83 5.99 -16.75 15.19
C ALA A 83 6.06 -16.25 16.64
N LEU A 84 6.23 -14.94 16.84
CA LEU A 84 6.25 -14.34 18.18
C LEU A 84 4.92 -14.55 18.91
N LYS A 85 3.82 -14.41 18.22
CA LYS A 85 2.50 -14.64 18.80
C LYS A 85 2.30 -16.08 19.22
N ALA A 86 2.74 -17.03 18.40
CA ALA A 86 2.68 -18.45 18.70
C ALA A 86 3.55 -18.80 19.92
N ILE A 87 4.77 -18.27 19.98
CA ILE A 87 5.68 -18.49 21.13
C ILE A 87 5.05 -17.91 22.40
N ALA A 88 4.52 -16.70 22.35
CA ALA A 88 3.87 -16.07 23.50
C ALA A 88 2.66 -16.85 23.99
N ALA A 89 1.99 -17.59 23.11
CA ALA A 89 0.87 -18.47 23.47
C ALA A 89 1.33 -19.87 23.91
N GLY A 90 2.64 -20.14 23.97
CA GLY A 90 3.19 -21.43 24.36
C GLY A 90 3.16 -22.49 23.27
N MET A 91 2.91 -22.11 22.03
CA MET A 91 2.79 -23.06 20.91
C MET A 91 4.14 -23.43 20.29
N GLY A 92 5.18 -22.66 20.56
CA GLY A 92 6.50 -22.86 20.00
C GLY A 92 7.51 -23.52 20.95
N ALA A 93 7.05 -24.10 22.03
CA ALA A 93 7.92 -24.68 23.06
C ALA A 93 8.65 -25.95 22.60
#